data_aabab70a44f9ced39a11c40b2488b251
#
_entry.id   aabab70a44f9ced39a11c40b2488b251
#
_cell.length_a   1.000
_cell.length_b   1.000
_cell.length_c   1.000
_cell.angle_alpha   90.00
_cell.angle_beta   90.00
_cell.angle_gamma   90.00
#
_symmetry.space_group_name_H-M   'P 1'
#
loop_
_entity.id
_entity.type
_entity.pdbx_description
1 polymer ?
#
loop_
_entity_poly.entity_id
_entity_poly.type
_entity_poly.pdbx_seq_one_letter_code
_entity_poly.pdbx_strand_id
1 'polypeptide(L)'
;MSTVISRDGTAIAFERMGSGSPLILVDGALCSRAFGPMPKLAPLLAQTFRVYMYDRRGRGESADTRPYSKEREVEDLEALIGEAGGSAFVLGLSSGAGLALEAAASGLAIEKLAVYEPPYMVRPADSARHAKANHQSQLERLLAAGRRGDAVKYFMRDMVGVPAIFVFMMRFMPGVWSKLEAAASTLPYDAAIMGDFSLPEQRLAAVRTRTLVIGGGKSEARLRAAVEAAARAVPNAQLRTLAGQTHNVKPEVLTPVVTEFFAA
;
A
#
# COMPACT_ATOMS: atom_id res chain seq x y z
N MET A 1 11.11 -19.67 2.29
CA MET A 1 10.61 -18.70 1.32
C MET A 1 9.72 -19.43 0.35
N SER A 2 8.53 -18.89 0.10
CA SER A 2 7.54 -19.49 -0.80
C SER A 2 7.27 -18.52 -1.97
N THR A 3 6.75 -19.06 -3.07
CA THR A 3 6.42 -18.27 -4.27
C THR A 3 5.07 -18.71 -4.78
N VAL A 4 4.23 -17.77 -5.19
CA VAL A 4 3.01 -18.01 -5.95
C VAL A 4 3.16 -17.44 -7.35
N ILE A 5 2.51 -18.07 -8.33
CA ILE A 5 2.57 -17.59 -9.72
C ILE A 5 1.31 -16.80 -10.04
N SER A 6 1.50 -15.54 -10.40
CA SER A 6 0.44 -14.65 -10.87
C SER A 6 -0.09 -15.08 -12.23
N ARG A 7 -1.25 -14.57 -12.63
CA ARG A 7 -1.93 -14.94 -13.88
C ARG A 7 -1.06 -14.72 -15.13
N ASP A 8 -0.18 -13.72 -15.10
CA ASP A 8 0.76 -13.42 -16.20
C ASP A 8 2.08 -14.19 -16.13
N GLY A 9 2.21 -15.16 -15.22
CA GLY A 9 3.42 -15.95 -15.01
C GLY A 9 4.45 -15.30 -14.08
N THR A 10 4.17 -14.10 -13.53
CA THR A 10 5.08 -13.43 -12.59
C THR A 10 5.15 -14.20 -11.28
N ALA A 11 6.38 -14.50 -10.83
CA ALA A 11 6.63 -15.15 -9.56
C ALA A 11 6.60 -14.12 -8.42
N ILE A 12 5.66 -14.27 -7.49
CA ILE A 12 5.48 -13.40 -6.33
C ILE A 12 5.97 -14.10 -5.07
N ALA A 13 7.04 -13.55 -4.48
CA ALA A 13 7.67 -14.08 -3.29
C ALA A 13 6.90 -13.67 -2.03
N PHE A 14 6.65 -14.63 -1.14
CA PHE A 14 5.98 -14.38 0.12
C PHE A 14 6.56 -15.21 1.27
N GLU A 15 6.26 -14.77 2.48
CA GLU A 15 6.47 -15.51 3.72
C GLU A 15 5.13 -15.68 4.43
N ARG A 16 5.00 -16.82 5.11
CA ARG A 16 3.83 -17.13 5.92
C ARG A 16 4.26 -17.36 7.36
N MET A 17 3.53 -16.77 8.31
CA MET A 17 3.79 -16.96 9.73
C MET A 17 2.48 -16.99 10.52
N GLY A 18 2.51 -17.64 11.69
CA GLY A 18 1.32 -17.81 12.55
C GLY A 18 0.35 -18.88 12.05
N SER A 19 -0.83 -18.89 12.66
CA SER A 19 -1.92 -19.84 12.39
C SER A 19 -3.28 -19.13 12.51
N GLY A 20 -4.37 -19.78 12.12
CA GLY A 20 -5.72 -19.20 12.14
C GLY A 20 -6.15 -18.67 10.77
N SER A 21 -7.08 -17.71 10.76
CA SER A 21 -7.61 -17.12 9.52
C SER A 21 -6.53 -16.43 8.70
N PRO A 22 -6.55 -16.57 7.36
CA PRO A 22 -5.54 -15.97 6.51
C PRO A 22 -5.67 -14.45 6.46
N LEU A 23 -4.54 -13.75 6.62
CA LEU A 23 -4.43 -12.30 6.54
C LEU A 23 -3.27 -11.92 5.60
N ILE A 24 -3.57 -11.22 4.51
CA ILE A 24 -2.58 -10.74 3.55
C ILE A 24 -2.25 -9.27 3.85
N LEU A 25 -0.96 -8.96 3.95
CA LEU A 25 -0.47 -7.61 4.19
C LEU A 25 0.01 -6.98 2.88
N VAL A 26 -0.59 -5.84 2.50
CA VAL A 26 -0.26 -5.10 1.28
C VAL A 26 0.49 -3.83 1.65
N ASP A 27 1.80 -3.83 1.41
CA ASP A 27 2.67 -2.73 1.82
C ASP A 27 2.62 -1.53 0.86
N GLY A 28 3.01 -0.37 1.39
CA GLY A 28 3.06 0.89 0.65
C GLY A 28 4.24 1.00 -0.31
N ALA A 29 4.42 2.21 -0.87
CA ALA A 29 5.52 2.52 -1.77
C ALA A 29 6.89 2.37 -1.09
N LEU A 30 7.91 1.98 -1.88
CA LEU A 30 9.30 1.81 -1.43
C LEU A 30 9.50 0.75 -0.33
N CYS A 31 8.49 -0.06 -0.02
CA CYS A 31 8.54 -1.11 0.99
C CYS A 31 8.70 -2.50 0.36
N SER A 32 9.25 -3.42 1.16
CA SER A 32 9.37 -4.85 0.85
C SER A 32 9.24 -5.67 2.14
N ARG A 33 9.20 -7.00 2.05
CA ARG A 33 9.23 -7.88 3.23
C ARG A 33 10.40 -7.60 4.18
N ALA A 34 11.52 -7.09 3.67
CA ALA A 34 12.72 -6.78 4.44
C ALA A 34 12.83 -5.30 4.86
N PHE A 35 11.93 -4.43 4.40
CA PHE A 35 12.02 -2.99 4.64
C PHE A 35 10.65 -2.30 4.61
N GLY A 36 10.32 -1.60 5.68
CA GLY A 36 9.03 -0.92 5.85
C GLY A 36 8.36 -1.28 7.17
N PRO A 37 7.06 -1.05 7.33
CA PRO A 37 6.33 -1.36 8.55
C PRO A 37 6.05 -2.86 8.74
N MET A 38 5.90 -3.63 7.66
CA MET A 38 5.44 -5.01 7.70
C MET A 38 6.35 -5.97 8.49
N PRO A 39 7.71 -5.88 8.43
CA PRO A 39 8.58 -6.72 9.25
C PRO A 39 8.33 -6.64 10.76
N LYS A 40 7.82 -5.51 11.24
CA LYS A 40 7.46 -5.31 12.66
C LYS A 40 6.01 -5.63 12.95
N LEU A 41 5.12 -5.41 12.00
CA LEU A 41 3.68 -5.61 12.13
C LEU A 41 3.28 -7.09 12.02
N ALA A 42 3.87 -7.80 11.06
CA ALA A 42 3.50 -9.18 10.77
C ALA A 42 3.69 -10.14 11.97
N PRO A 43 4.79 -10.10 12.74
CA PRO A 43 4.93 -10.96 13.91
C PRO A 43 3.88 -10.72 15.00
N LEU A 44 3.40 -9.49 15.17
CA LEU A 44 2.35 -9.16 16.13
C LEU A 44 1.00 -9.71 15.67
N LEU A 45 0.65 -9.56 14.39
CA LEU A 45 -0.57 -10.10 13.81
C LEU A 45 -0.55 -11.64 13.73
N ALA A 46 0.62 -12.25 13.58
CA ALA A 46 0.81 -13.69 13.53
C ALA A 46 0.49 -14.42 14.85
N GLN A 47 0.33 -13.69 15.95
CA GLN A 47 -0.18 -14.24 17.20
C GLN A 47 -1.65 -14.69 17.11
N THR A 48 -2.41 -14.13 16.14
CA THR A 48 -3.85 -14.42 15.97
C THR A 48 -4.18 -14.95 14.57
N PHE A 49 -3.43 -14.53 13.55
CA PHE A 49 -3.72 -14.84 12.15
C PHE A 49 -2.60 -15.63 11.48
N ARG A 50 -2.95 -16.34 10.41
CA ARG A 50 -2.00 -16.87 9.46
C ARG A 50 -1.64 -15.74 8.47
N VAL A 51 -0.58 -15.00 8.77
CA VAL A 51 -0.16 -13.81 8.05
C VAL A 51 0.65 -14.17 6.81
N TYR A 52 0.27 -13.60 5.68
CA TYR A 52 1.01 -13.62 4.41
C TYR A 52 1.62 -12.24 4.18
N MET A 53 2.94 -12.17 4.23
CA MET A 53 3.72 -10.97 3.91
C MET A 53 4.44 -11.20 2.60
N TYR A 54 4.22 -10.38 1.58
CA TYR A 54 4.77 -10.59 0.24
C TYR A 54 5.52 -9.35 -0.27
N ASP A 55 6.44 -9.59 -1.18
CA ASP A 55 7.02 -8.51 -1.99
C ASP A 55 6.10 -8.23 -3.17
N ARG A 56 5.61 -7.00 -3.30
CA ARG A 56 4.88 -6.59 -4.49
C ARG A 56 5.78 -6.75 -5.72
N ARG A 57 5.19 -7.01 -6.90
CA ARG A 57 5.97 -7.25 -8.14
C ARG A 57 7.06 -6.22 -8.35
N GLY A 58 8.23 -6.65 -8.78
CA GLY A 58 9.41 -5.83 -9.01
C GLY A 58 10.14 -5.36 -7.74
N ARG A 59 9.71 -5.84 -6.55
CA ARG A 59 10.35 -5.53 -5.27
C ARG A 59 10.94 -6.79 -4.63
N GLY A 60 11.95 -6.59 -3.80
CA GLY A 60 12.57 -7.66 -3.04
C GLY A 60 12.94 -8.86 -3.89
N GLU A 61 12.30 -9.99 -3.64
CA GLU A 61 12.54 -11.26 -4.35
C GLU A 61 11.41 -11.63 -5.35
N SER A 62 10.39 -10.77 -5.50
CA SER A 62 9.38 -10.95 -6.54
C SER A 62 9.90 -10.55 -7.90
N ALA A 63 9.51 -11.32 -8.91
CA ALA A 63 9.80 -11.01 -10.31
C ALA A 63 9.04 -9.77 -10.79
N ASP A 64 9.41 -9.28 -11.98
CA ASP A 64 8.78 -8.14 -12.65
C ASP A 64 8.54 -8.48 -14.12
N THR A 65 7.29 -8.62 -14.52
CA THR A 65 6.91 -8.90 -15.91
C THR A 65 6.27 -7.66 -16.54
N ARG A 66 6.79 -7.24 -17.68
CA ARG A 66 6.29 -6.10 -18.44
C ARG A 66 5.33 -6.55 -19.56
N PRO A 67 4.36 -5.72 -19.98
CA PRO A 67 4.08 -4.37 -19.48
C PRO A 67 3.36 -4.40 -18.14
N TYR A 68 3.63 -3.39 -17.29
CA TYR A 68 2.94 -3.20 -16.02
C TYR A 68 1.54 -2.58 -16.24
N SER A 69 0.58 -3.06 -15.45
CA SER A 69 -0.67 -2.33 -15.17
C SER A 69 -1.10 -2.61 -13.72
N LYS A 70 -1.95 -1.77 -13.15
CA LYS A 70 -2.44 -1.97 -11.77
C LYS A 70 -3.25 -3.28 -11.62
N GLU A 71 -3.90 -3.73 -12.69
CA GLU A 71 -4.65 -4.99 -12.75
C GLU A 71 -3.74 -6.19 -12.51
N ARG A 72 -2.46 -6.10 -12.94
CA ARG A 72 -1.46 -7.15 -12.67
C ARG A 72 -1.19 -7.32 -11.18
N GLU A 73 -1.16 -6.22 -10.42
CA GLU A 73 -1.03 -6.32 -8.95
C GLU A 73 -2.32 -6.82 -8.27
N VAL A 74 -3.48 -6.59 -8.86
CA VAL A 74 -4.74 -7.22 -8.42
C VAL A 74 -4.69 -8.73 -8.66
N GLU A 75 -4.16 -9.19 -9.80
CA GLU A 75 -3.95 -10.61 -10.11
C GLU A 75 -2.90 -11.25 -9.17
N ASP A 76 -1.88 -10.51 -8.72
CA ASP A 76 -0.94 -10.99 -7.71
C ASP A 76 -1.65 -11.26 -6.37
N LEU A 77 -2.53 -10.35 -5.95
CA LEU A 77 -3.36 -10.53 -4.76
C LEU A 77 -4.33 -11.70 -4.91
N GLU A 78 -4.93 -11.89 -6.09
CA GLU A 78 -5.79 -13.04 -6.38
C GLU A 78 -5.02 -14.35 -6.22
N ALA A 79 -3.80 -14.43 -6.74
CA ALA A 79 -2.94 -15.60 -6.60
C ALA A 79 -2.59 -15.89 -5.11
N LEU A 80 -2.28 -14.85 -4.33
CA LEU A 80 -2.02 -14.97 -2.90
C LEU A 80 -3.28 -15.40 -2.12
N ILE A 81 -4.46 -14.91 -2.48
CA ILE A 81 -5.74 -15.34 -1.90
C ILE A 81 -5.99 -16.81 -2.22
N GLY A 82 -5.70 -17.25 -3.44
CA GLY A 82 -5.76 -18.66 -3.83
C GLY A 82 -4.84 -19.55 -2.98
N GLU A 83 -3.58 -19.15 -2.78
CA GLU A 83 -2.60 -19.81 -1.90
C GLU A 83 -3.07 -19.81 -0.42
N ALA A 84 -3.79 -18.78 -0.02
CA ALA A 84 -4.32 -18.65 1.34
C ALA A 84 -5.52 -19.58 1.62
N GLY A 85 -6.11 -20.20 0.59
CA GLY A 85 -7.25 -21.10 0.71
C GLY A 85 -8.52 -20.61 0.02
N GLY A 86 -8.43 -19.62 -0.86
CA GLY A 86 -9.54 -19.12 -1.70
C GLY A 86 -10.23 -17.86 -1.16
N SER A 87 -10.06 -17.52 0.12
CA SER A 87 -10.48 -16.24 0.69
C SER A 87 -9.50 -15.78 1.77
N ALA A 88 -9.44 -14.48 2.06
CA ALA A 88 -8.55 -13.93 3.09
C ALA A 88 -9.05 -12.59 3.62
N PHE A 89 -8.59 -12.22 4.81
CA PHE A 89 -8.55 -10.84 5.25
C PHE A 89 -7.41 -10.10 4.55
N VAL A 90 -7.59 -8.80 4.32
CA VAL A 90 -6.52 -7.96 3.71
C VAL A 90 -6.31 -6.70 4.54
N LEU A 91 -5.05 -6.39 4.83
CA LEU A 91 -4.62 -5.12 5.41
C LEU A 91 -3.71 -4.38 4.46
N GLY A 92 -4.12 -3.22 3.98
CA GLY A 92 -3.33 -2.35 3.10
C GLY A 92 -2.87 -1.07 3.79
N LEU A 93 -1.62 -0.64 3.53
CA LEU A 93 -1.06 0.60 4.05
C LEU A 93 -0.68 1.55 2.91
N SER A 94 -1.03 2.84 3.02
CA SER A 94 -0.64 3.88 2.05
C SER A 94 -1.04 3.53 0.60
N SER A 95 -0.12 3.49 -0.38
CA SER A 95 -0.42 3.04 -1.75
C SER A 95 -0.90 1.59 -1.79
N GLY A 96 -0.46 0.74 -0.87
CA GLY A 96 -0.99 -0.61 -0.67
C GLY A 96 -2.45 -0.61 -0.21
N ALA A 97 -2.89 0.43 0.52
CA ALA A 97 -4.31 0.63 0.83
C ALA A 97 -5.12 0.95 -0.43
N GLY A 98 -4.56 1.77 -1.33
CA GLY A 98 -5.16 2.03 -2.64
C GLY A 98 -5.30 0.76 -3.48
N LEU A 99 -4.25 -0.07 -3.53
CA LEU A 99 -4.29 -1.36 -4.22
C LEU A 99 -5.31 -2.32 -3.61
N ALA A 100 -5.37 -2.43 -2.28
CA ALA A 100 -6.31 -3.31 -1.59
C ALA A 100 -7.79 -2.89 -1.82
N LEU A 101 -8.05 -1.57 -1.88
CA LEU A 101 -9.37 -1.03 -2.25
C LEU A 101 -9.71 -1.34 -3.72
N GLU A 102 -8.76 -1.22 -4.63
CA GLU A 102 -8.94 -1.58 -6.05
C GLU A 102 -9.23 -3.08 -6.21
N ALA A 103 -8.51 -3.94 -5.49
CA ALA A 103 -8.74 -5.39 -5.47
C ALA A 103 -10.15 -5.75 -4.95
N ALA A 104 -10.57 -5.11 -3.87
CA ALA A 104 -11.92 -5.30 -3.32
C ALA A 104 -13.01 -4.81 -4.30
N ALA A 105 -12.79 -3.66 -4.96
CA ALA A 105 -13.70 -3.13 -5.98
C ALA A 105 -13.73 -3.99 -7.26
N SER A 106 -12.70 -4.80 -7.50
CA SER A 106 -12.62 -5.79 -8.58
C SER A 106 -13.29 -7.12 -8.22
N GLY A 107 -13.81 -7.28 -7.00
CA GLY A 107 -14.55 -8.46 -6.56
C GLY A 107 -13.69 -9.64 -6.10
N LEU A 108 -12.41 -9.41 -5.74
CA LEU A 108 -11.60 -10.47 -5.14
C LEU A 108 -12.25 -10.99 -3.86
N ALA A 109 -11.99 -12.26 -3.54
CA ALA A 109 -12.56 -12.94 -2.37
C ALA A 109 -11.91 -12.45 -1.05
N ILE A 110 -12.09 -11.17 -0.77
CA ILE A 110 -11.65 -10.50 0.47
C ILE A 110 -12.81 -10.52 1.46
N GLU A 111 -12.69 -11.28 2.55
CA GLU A 111 -13.74 -11.41 3.55
C GLU A 111 -13.93 -10.12 4.37
N LYS A 112 -12.83 -9.52 4.78
CA LYS A 112 -12.79 -8.20 5.44
C LYS A 112 -11.55 -7.44 4.99
N LEU A 113 -11.69 -6.13 4.88
CA LEU A 113 -10.63 -5.23 4.44
C LEU A 113 -10.33 -4.19 5.51
N ALA A 114 -9.08 -4.03 5.89
CA ALA A 114 -8.63 -2.89 6.66
C ALA A 114 -7.63 -2.07 5.83
N VAL A 115 -7.75 -0.75 5.85
CA VAL A 115 -6.86 0.15 5.09
C VAL A 115 -6.38 1.30 5.99
N TYR A 116 -5.08 1.54 5.98
CA TYR A 116 -4.46 2.63 6.71
C TYR A 116 -4.00 3.73 5.76
N GLU A 117 -4.63 4.89 5.86
CA GLU A 117 -4.30 6.12 5.14
C GLU A 117 -4.06 5.96 3.65
N PRO A 118 -5.07 5.53 2.86
CA PRO A 118 -4.98 5.60 1.41
C PRO A 118 -4.75 7.08 1.01
N PRO A 119 -3.68 7.39 0.23
CA PRO A 119 -3.20 8.76 0.08
C PRO A 119 -3.95 9.54 -1.02
N TYR A 120 -5.29 9.52 -0.97
CA TYR A 120 -6.12 10.27 -1.90
C TYR A 120 -6.10 11.78 -1.61
N MET A 121 -6.45 12.57 -2.62
CA MET A 121 -6.62 14.01 -2.53
C MET A 121 -8.08 14.37 -2.74
N VAL A 122 -8.69 15.02 -1.75
CA VAL A 122 -10.11 15.35 -1.77
C VAL A 122 -10.38 16.81 -2.18
N ARG A 123 -9.37 17.69 -2.11
CA ARG A 123 -9.51 19.06 -2.58
C ARG A 123 -9.17 19.15 -4.06
N PRO A 124 -10.07 19.73 -4.91
CA PRO A 124 -9.83 19.79 -6.37
C PRO A 124 -8.51 20.47 -6.76
N ALA A 125 -8.05 21.47 -5.99
CA ALA A 125 -6.78 22.16 -6.25
C ALA A 125 -5.56 21.24 -6.05
N ASP A 126 -5.62 20.33 -5.08
CA ASP A 126 -4.53 19.39 -4.80
C ASP A 126 -4.47 18.29 -5.88
N SER A 127 -5.62 17.70 -6.24
CA SER A 127 -5.68 16.68 -7.30
C SER A 127 -5.32 17.26 -8.67
N ALA A 128 -5.77 18.48 -9.00
CA ALA A 128 -5.41 19.14 -10.25
C ALA A 128 -3.91 19.38 -10.42
N ARG A 129 -3.19 19.66 -9.33
CA ARG A 129 -1.73 19.78 -9.34
C ARG A 129 -1.06 18.45 -9.70
N HIS A 130 -1.54 17.33 -9.10
CA HIS A 130 -1.00 16.00 -9.35
C HIS A 130 -1.37 15.49 -10.74
N ALA A 131 -2.58 15.73 -11.21
CA ALA A 131 -3.03 15.35 -12.55
C ALA A 131 -2.15 16.00 -13.65
N LYS A 132 -1.77 17.28 -13.50
CA LYS A 132 -0.90 17.98 -14.44
C LYS A 132 0.55 17.48 -14.43
N ALA A 133 1.01 16.90 -13.32
CA ALA A 133 2.41 16.54 -13.15
C ALA A 133 2.81 15.26 -13.91
N ASN A 134 1.85 14.41 -14.33
CA ASN A 134 2.09 13.11 -14.95
C ASN A 134 3.23 12.34 -14.26
N HIS A 135 3.03 12.05 -12.98
CA HIS A 135 4.04 11.48 -12.09
C HIS A 135 4.65 10.18 -12.61
N GLN A 136 3.82 9.31 -13.20
CA GLN A 136 4.28 8.05 -13.76
C GLN A 136 5.34 8.30 -14.84
N SER A 137 5.04 9.11 -15.86
CA SER A 137 5.99 9.42 -16.94
C SER A 137 7.26 10.12 -16.45
N GLN A 138 7.15 10.96 -15.42
CA GLN A 138 8.32 11.62 -14.83
C GLN A 138 9.23 10.61 -14.12
N LEU A 139 8.67 9.68 -13.36
CA LEU A 139 9.41 8.61 -12.69
C LEU A 139 10.05 7.67 -13.72
N GLU A 140 9.31 7.26 -14.76
CA GLU A 140 9.83 6.43 -15.85
C GLU A 140 11.03 7.08 -16.55
N ARG A 141 10.98 8.38 -16.85
CA ARG A 141 12.10 9.13 -17.43
C ARG A 141 13.34 9.14 -16.53
N LEU A 142 13.16 9.36 -15.23
CA LEU A 142 14.26 9.36 -14.27
C LEU A 142 14.91 7.97 -14.17
N LEU A 143 14.09 6.92 -14.15
CA LEU A 143 14.56 5.54 -14.07
C LEU A 143 15.24 5.08 -15.36
N ALA A 144 14.71 5.43 -16.52
CA ALA A 144 15.34 5.17 -17.83
C ALA A 144 16.72 5.83 -17.95
N ALA A 145 16.91 6.98 -17.31
CA ALA A 145 18.20 7.69 -17.22
C ALA A 145 19.14 7.12 -16.12
N GLY A 146 18.76 6.02 -15.44
CA GLY A 146 19.55 5.43 -14.35
C GLY A 146 19.52 6.25 -13.04
N ARG A 147 18.70 7.29 -12.93
CA ARG A 147 18.66 8.27 -11.84
C ARG A 147 17.73 7.84 -10.70
N ARG A 148 17.97 6.63 -10.12
CA ARG A 148 17.12 6.06 -9.08
C ARG A 148 16.98 6.96 -7.85
N GLY A 149 18.08 7.54 -7.37
CA GLY A 149 18.06 8.45 -6.22
C GLY A 149 17.24 9.72 -6.49
N ASP A 150 17.20 10.21 -7.74
CA ASP A 150 16.36 11.35 -8.09
C ASP A 150 14.89 10.97 -8.23
N ALA A 151 14.59 9.73 -8.64
CA ALA A 151 13.23 9.20 -8.61
C ALA A 151 12.71 9.10 -7.15
N VAL A 152 13.52 8.63 -6.20
CA VAL A 152 13.19 8.64 -4.77
C VAL A 152 12.94 10.05 -4.24
N LYS A 153 13.82 11.02 -4.59
CA LYS A 153 13.63 12.43 -4.18
C LYS A 153 12.34 13.00 -4.75
N TYR A 154 12.09 12.77 -6.04
CA TYR A 154 10.88 13.23 -6.70
C TYR A 154 9.63 12.67 -6.02
N PHE A 155 9.60 11.35 -5.79
CA PHE A 155 8.49 10.71 -5.09
C PHE A 155 8.27 11.32 -3.70
N MET A 156 9.31 11.35 -2.87
CA MET A 156 9.20 11.83 -1.50
C MET A 156 8.77 13.29 -1.43
N ARG A 157 9.35 14.15 -2.28
CA ARG A 157 9.16 15.60 -2.20
C ARG A 157 7.95 16.09 -2.98
N ASP A 158 7.82 15.62 -4.25
CA ASP A 158 6.85 16.19 -5.17
C ASP A 158 5.51 15.44 -5.16
N MET A 159 5.51 14.14 -4.82
CA MET A 159 4.29 13.34 -4.69
C MET A 159 3.81 13.27 -3.23
N VAL A 160 4.69 12.93 -2.29
CA VAL A 160 4.32 12.74 -0.88
C VAL A 160 4.33 14.06 -0.09
N GLY A 161 5.19 15.01 -0.47
CA GLY A 161 5.28 16.33 0.20
C GLY A 161 6.25 16.35 1.38
N VAL A 162 7.18 15.40 1.47
CA VAL A 162 8.21 15.39 2.52
C VAL A 162 9.14 16.60 2.31
N PRO A 163 9.39 17.43 3.34
CA PRO A 163 10.29 18.58 3.20
C PRO A 163 11.70 18.16 2.74
N ALA A 164 12.28 18.94 1.82
CA ALA A 164 13.55 18.62 1.16
C ALA A 164 14.70 18.33 2.13
N ILE A 165 14.70 19.02 3.28
CA ILE A 165 15.73 18.80 4.31
C ILE A 165 15.70 17.38 4.88
N PHE A 166 14.50 16.82 5.12
CA PHE A 166 14.36 15.45 5.62
C PHE A 166 14.78 14.43 4.57
N VAL A 167 14.40 14.64 3.30
CA VAL A 167 14.84 13.79 2.18
C VAL A 167 16.37 13.83 2.03
N PHE A 168 16.97 15.00 2.20
CA PHE A 168 18.42 15.15 2.18
C PHE A 168 19.08 14.39 3.35
N MET A 169 18.56 14.52 4.56
CA MET A 169 19.08 13.82 5.74
C MET A 169 18.98 12.29 5.61
N MET A 170 17.94 11.75 4.99
CA MET A 170 17.78 10.30 4.77
C MET A 170 18.94 9.69 3.97
N ARG A 171 19.65 10.47 3.13
CA ARG A 171 20.81 10.00 2.36
C ARG A 171 22.00 9.62 3.24
N PHE A 172 22.07 10.15 4.45
CA PHE A 172 23.12 9.87 5.41
C PHE A 172 22.76 8.78 6.41
N MET A 173 21.51 8.26 6.35
CA MET A 173 21.08 7.16 7.22
C MET A 173 21.63 5.82 6.68
N PRO A 174 22.46 5.09 7.45
CA PRO A 174 23.08 3.85 6.98
C PRO A 174 22.04 2.85 6.49
N GLY A 175 22.22 2.37 5.26
CA GLY A 175 21.36 1.34 4.65
C GLY A 175 19.92 1.76 4.28
N VAL A 176 19.46 2.96 4.68
CA VAL A 176 18.11 3.42 4.33
C VAL A 176 18.05 3.85 2.87
N TRP A 177 18.94 4.75 2.47
CA TRP A 177 18.93 5.31 1.12
C TRP A 177 19.11 4.23 0.04
N SER A 178 20.03 3.30 0.22
CA SER A 178 20.26 2.20 -0.72
C SER A 178 19.03 1.29 -0.88
N LYS A 179 18.28 1.04 0.20
CA LYS A 179 17.02 0.27 0.13
C LYS A 179 15.93 1.03 -0.63
N LEU A 180 15.83 2.34 -0.44
CA LEU A 180 14.90 3.19 -1.18
C LEU A 180 15.25 3.20 -2.69
N GLU A 181 16.54 3.33 -3.04
CA GLU A 181 17.00 3.26 -4.44
C GLU A 181 16.78 1.87 -5.06
N ALA A 182 16.94 0.80 -4.29
CA ALA A 182 16.66 -0.56 -4.75
C ALA A 182 15.18 -0.73 -5.14
N ALA A 183 14.25 -0.16 -4.35
CA ALA A 183 12.81 -0.21 -4.61
C ALA A 183 12.31 0.85 -5.61
N ALA A 184 13.16 1.80 -6.03
CA ALA A 184 12.75 2.94 -6.85
C ALA A 184 12.17 2.54 -8.22
N SER A 185 12.57 1.39 -8.79
CA SER A 185 12.07 0.88 -10.08
C SER A 185 10.55 0.69 -10.11
N THR A 186 9.91 0.53 -8.96
CA THR A 186 8.47 0.30 -8.82
C THR A 186 7.68 1.55 -8.45
N LEU A 187 8.31 2.70 -8.30
CA LEU A 187 7.61 3.97 -8.05
C LEU A 187 6.59 4.35 -9.14
N PRO A 188 6.85 4.08 -10.44
CA PRO A 188 5.82 4.25 -11.47
C PRO A 188 4.57 3.41 -11.23
N TYR A 189 4.70 2.25 -10.57
CA TYR A 189 3.57 1.37 -10.23
C TYR A 189 2.69 1.99 -9.15
N ASP A 190 3.31 2.53 -8.10
CA ASP A 190 2.58 3.26 -7.07
C ASP A 190 1.87 4.50 -7.66
N ALA A 191 2.54 5.20 -8.59
CA ALA A 191 1.93 6.32 -9.32
C ALA A 191 0.73 5.86 -10.17
N ALA A 192 0.82 4.71 -10.85
CA ALA A 192 -0.27 4.16 -11.66
C ALA A 192 -1.47 3.72 -10.81
N ILE A 193 -1.23 3.13 -9.62
CA ILE A 193 -2.29 2.77 -8.67
C ILE A 193 -3.04 4.01 -8.18
N MET A 194 -2.30 5.06 -7.86
CA MET A 194 -2.88 6.28 -7.30
C MET A 194 -3.43 7.23 -8.38
N GLY A 195 -3.02 7.05 -9.65
CA GLY A 195 -3.44 7.88 -10.77
C GLY A 195 -3.11 9.36 -10.55
N ASP A 196 -4.10 10.21 -10.62
CA ASP A 196 -4.01 11.64 -10.30
C ASP A 196 -4.19 11.96 -8.81
N PHE A 197 -4.22 10.93 -7.98
CA PHE A 197 -4.51 10.98 -6.55
C PHE A 197 -5.93 11.43 -6.18
N SER A 198 -6.80 11.71 -7.13
CA SER A 198 -8.20 12.01 -6.81
C SER A 198 -8.87 10.81 -6.13
N LEU A 199 -9.87 11.10 -5.30
CA LEU A 199 -10.67 10.04 -4.67
C LEU A 199 -11.47 9.31 -5.76
N PRO A 200 -11.28 8.00 -5.99
CA PRO A 200 -11.97 7.26 -7.03
C PRO A 200 -13.37 6.83 -6.57
N GLU A 201 -14.28 7.79 -6.36
CA GLU A 201 -15.59 7.58 -5.71
C GLU A 201 -16.39 6.43 -6.31
N GLN A 202 -16.46 6.34 -7.65
CA GLN A 202 -17.19 5.25 -8.32
C GLN A 202 -16.60 3.88 -8.04
N ARG A 203 -15.26 3.78 -7.98
CA ARG A 203 -14.57 2.53 -7.64
C ARG A 203 -14.79 2.17 -6.18
N LEU A 204 -14.69 3.13 -5.28
CA LEU A 204 -14.91 2.91 -3.84
C LEU A 204 -16.37 2.53 -3.55
N ALA A 205 -17.34 3.10 -4.27
CA ALA A 205 -18.75 2.71 -4.18
C ALA A 205 -19.02 1.27 -4.65
N ALA A 206 -18.13 0.66 -5.43
CA ALA A 206 -18.23 -0.74 -5.84
C ALA A 206 -17.72 -1.73 -4.78
N VAL A 207 -17.00 -1.28 -3.76
CA VAL A 207 -16.49 -2.14 -2.68
C VAL A 207 -17.65 -2.65 -1.83
N ARG A 208 -17.88 -3.96 -1.84
CA ARG A 208 -18.96 -4.62 -1.07
C ARG A 208 -18.45 -5.21 0.24
N THR A 209 -17.14 -5.41 0.34
CA THR A 209 -16.47 -5.98 1.49
C THR A 209 -16.61 -5.08 2.72
N ARG A 210 -16.90 -5.68 3.89
CA ARG A 210 -16.86 -4.97 5.17
C ARG A 210 -15.47 -4.38 5.36
N THR A 211 -15.40 -3.04 5.47
CA THR A 211 -14.13 -2.31 5.41
C THR A 211 -13.91 -1.46 6.65
N LEU A 212 -12.69 -1.47 7.19
CA LEU A 212 -12.23 -0.55 8.21
C LEU A 212 -11.23 0.44 7.60
N VAL A 213 -11.59 1.70 7.56
CA VAL A 213 -10.71 2.79 7.10
C VAL A 213 -10.09 3.47 8.32
N ILE A 214 -8.76 3.46 8.39
CA ILE A 214 -8.01 3.89 9.58
C ILE A 214 -7.12 5.08 9.23
N GLY A 215 -7.06 6.05 10.13
CA GLY A 215 -6.16 7.20 10.01
C GLY A 215 -5.48 7.58 11.31
N GLY A 216 -4.33 8.22 11.22
CA GLY A 216 -3.60 8.77 12.36
C GLY A 216 -4.17 10.13 12.78
N GLY A 217 -4.46 10.29 14.08
CA GLY A 217 -5.00 11.55 14.62
C GLY A 217 -4.02 12.72 14.53
N LYS A 218 -2.72 12.46 14.39
CA LYS A 218 -1.66 13.47 14.17
C LYS A 218 -1.15 13.50 12.73
N SER A 219 -1.75 12.78 11.82
CA SER A 219 -1.42 12.87 10.39
C SER A 219 -1.77 14.24 9.82
N GLU A 220 -1.16 14.60 8.71
CA GLU A 220 -1.47 15.84 8.00
C GLU A 220 -2.97 15.98 7.70
N ALA A 221 -3.48 17.20 7.73
CA ALA A 221 -4.90 17.47 7.50
C ALA A 221 -5.45 16.88 6.21
N ARG A 222 -4.62 16.90 5.14
CA ARG A 222 -4.98 16.30 3.84
C ARG A 222 -5.21 14.79 3.94
N LEU A 223 -4.35 14.05 4.67
CA LEU A 223 -4.50 12.61 4.85
C LEU A 223 -5.72 12.27 5.70
N ARG A 224 -5.97 13.04 6.77
CA ARG A 224 -7.19 12.86 7.58
C ARG A 224 -8.45 13.06 6.73
N ALA A 225 -8.48 14.13 5.92
CA ALA A 225 -9.59 14.38 5.01
C ALA A 225 -9.76 13.25 3.97
N ALA A 226 -8.66 12.68 3.44
CA ALA A 226 -8.69 11.55 2.53
C ALA A 226 -9.28 10.29 3.18
N VAL A 227 -8.87 9.99 4.42
CA VAL A 227 -9.39 8.86 5.22
C VAL A 227 -10.89 8.99 5.45
N GLU A 228 -11.35 10.17 5.87
CA GLU A 228 -12.77 10.45 6.07
C GLU A 228 -13.58 10.33 4.76
N ALA A 229 -13.03 10.84 3.66
CA ALA A 229 -13.68 10.76 2.36
C ALA A 229 -13.75 9.32 1.83
N ALA A 230 -12.66 8.55 1.98
CA ALA A 230 -12.66 7.14 1.61
C ALA A 230 -13.67 6.34 2.44
N ALA A 231 -13.78 6.59 3.75
CA ALA A 231 -14.76 5.95 4.61
C ALA A 231 -16.20 6.28 4.21
N ARG A 232 -16.46 7.50 3.74
CA ARG A 232 -17.79 7.88 3.23
C ARG A 232 -18.11 7.26 1.87
N ALA A 233 -17.10 7.08 1.02
CA ALA A 233 -17.29 6.55 -0.34
C ALA A 233 -17.49 5.03 -0.39
N VAL A 234 -16.99 4.29 0.61
CA VAL A 234 -17.15 2.83 0.72
C VAL A 234 -18.43 2.51 1.50
N PRO A 235 -19.43 1.80 0.92
CA PRO A 235 -20.77 1.64 1.51
C PRO A 235 -20.81 0.99 2.89
N ASN A 236 -19.90 0.02 3.15
CA ASN A 236 -19.87 -0.75 4.40
C ASN A 236 -18.65 -0.41 5.26
N ALA A 237 -18.16 0.81 5.16
CA ALA A 237 -16.96 1.21 5.87
C ALA A 237 -17.24 1.68 7.30
N GLN A 238 -16.33 1.33 8.19
CA GLN A 238 -16.18 1.91 9.51
C GLN A 238 -14.95 2.82 9.49
N LEU A 239 -15.04 3.97 10.14
CA LEU A 239 -13.93 4.90 10.31
C LEU A 239 -13.32 4.74 11.70
N ARG A 240 -12.00 4.64 11.78
CA ARG A 240 -11.27 4.64 13.06
C ARG A 240 -10.10 5.62 13.02
N THR A 241 -10.04 6.53 13.97
CA THR A 241 -8.89 7.45 14.14
C THR A 241 -8.03 6.99 15.30
N LEU A 242 -6.73 6.77 15.04
CA LEU A 242 -5.76 6.35 16.05
C LEU A 242 -5.12 7.59 16.69
N ALA A 243 -5.46 7.85 17.94
CA ALA A 243 -4.95 9.01 18.69
C ALA A 243 -3.41 8.97 18.75
N GLY A 244 -2.78 10.13 18.52
CA GLY A 244 -1.32 10.28 18.59
C GLY A 244 -0.52 9.65 17.45
N GLN A 245 -1.16 8.91 16.51
CA GLN A 245 -0.49 8.30 15.38
C GLN A 245 -0.40 9.24 14.18
N THR A 246 0.59 9.00 13.33
CA THR A 246 0.84 9.69 12.06
C THR A 246 0.81 8.65 10.93
N HIS A 247 1.17 9.05 9.71
CA HIS A 247 1.33 8.12 8.58
C HIS A 247 2.26 6.94 8.91
N ASN A 248 3.27 7.17 9.71
CA ASN A 248 4.14 6.11 10.26
C ASN A 248 3.52 5.57 11.55
N VAL A 249 2.49 4.76 11.42
CA VAL A 249 1.77 4.16 12.56
C VAL A 249 2.65 3.16 13.31
N LYS A 250 2.55 3.18 14.64
CA LYS A 250 3.22 2.19 15.50
C LYS A 250 2.50 0.84 15.38
N PRO A 251 3.22 -0.26 15.07
CA PRO A 251 2.62 -1.58 14.94
C PRO A 251 1.82 -2.02 16.19
N GLU A 252 2.30 -1.67 17.38
CA GLU A 252 1.67 -2.01 18.65
C GLU A 252 0.31 -1.31 18.86
N VAL A 253 0.10 -0.18 18.18
CA VAL A 253 -1.17 0.56 18.22
C VAL A 253 -2.13 0.08 17.13
N LEU A 254 -1.61 -0.25 15.97
CA LEU A 254 -2.44 -0.71 14.83
C LEU A 254 -2.94 -2.14 15.06
N THR A 255 -2.08 -3.04 15.55
CA THR A 255 -2.38 -4.47 15.73
C THR A 255 -3.69 -4.74 16.48
N PRO A 256 -3.93 -4.22 17.70
CA PRO A 256 -5.17 -4.52 18.41
C PRO A 256 -6.42 -4.05 17.68
N VAL A 257 -6.35 -2.92 16.97
CA VAL A 257 -7.50 -2.36 16.23
C VAL A 257 -7.88 -3.24 15.04
N VAL A 258 -6.89 -3.68 14.26
CA VAL A 258 -7.17 -4.56 13.11
C VAL A 258 -7.54 -5.98 13.57
N THR A 259 -6.96 -6.46 14.68
CA THR A 259 -7.32 -7.76 15.26
C THR A 259 -8.77 -7.78 15.73
N GLU A 260 -9.20 -6.75 16.46
CA GLU A 260 -10.61 -6.59 16.88
C GLU A 260 -11.55 -6.62 15.68
N PHE A 261 -11.23 -5.85 14.62
CA PHE A 261 -12.08 -5.77 13.43
C PHE A 261 -12.15 -7.09 12.66
N PHE A 262 -11.04 -7.78 12.49
CA PHE A 262 -11.00 -9.05 11.76
C PHE A 262 -11.64 -10.21 12.54
N ALA A 263 -11.57 -10.19 13.87
CA ALA A 263 -12.17 -11.20 14.73
C ALA A 263 -13.70 -11.03 14.89
N ALA A 264 -14.24 -9.81 14.77
CA ALA A 264 -15.68 -9.52 14.87
C ALA A 264 -16.48 -10.00 13.67
#